data_53ddeab1d6e1a5df0fda2df243629bf6
#
_entry.id   53ddeab1d6e1a5df0fda2df243629bf6
#
_cell.length_a   1.000
_cell.length_b   1.000
_cell.length_c   1.000
_cell.angle_alpha   90.00
_cell.angle_beta   90.00
_cell.angle_gamma   90.00
#
_symmetry.space_group_name_H-M   'P 1'
#
loop_
_entity.id
_entity.type
_entity.pdbx_description
1 polymer ?
#
loop_
_entity_poly.entity_id
_entity_poly.type
_entity_poly.pdbx_seq_one_letter_code
_entity_poly.pdbx_strand_id
1 'polypeptide(L)'
;KVVATFEPTDGNIQLTPEQMLQVTVSVKGDEMESVYASFSSNSNNKDISNATVQYVAQKAIGEDNTATFKFRPRKSVGQGSFIAKSGATGAEKAATFNYMVKEEDKTMTLTGKNNIIKANEIADATFVVTPTSFTGEDYTGFSVYIDDSSTALATDKYKIEKVENELILTVKHENFANKVSGDKIKVTVKHNGYMDASGEITILDAVYNVTLNTNGGVLANESDNITNYTQGTVVTLPTPTQVGYKFEGWYENKDFTGNKVTMITADSEGDKVYYAKWIAETYAISYELNDGIIADGENVTSYTYGVGATLPT
;
A
#
# COMPACT_ATOMS: atom_id res chain seq x y z
N LYS A 1 7.48 -55.39 -26.38
CA LYS A 1 7.35 -54.65 -25.11
C LYS A 1 6.78 -53.28 -25.44
N VAL A 2 5.59 -52.98 -24.96
CA VAL A 2 4.94 -51.71 -25.16
C VAL A 2 5.59 -50.69 -24.20
N VAL A 3 5.97 -49.53 -24.71
CA VAL A 3 6.45 -48.41 -23.93
C VAL A 3 5.41 -47.30 -24.06
N ALA A 4 4.89 -46.84 -22.95
CA ALA A 4 3.99 -45.70 -22.91
C ALA A 4 4.69 -44.50 -22.29
N THR A 5 4.45 -43.33 -22.88
CA THR A 5 4.86 -42.02 -22.34
C THR A 5 3.63 -41.17 -22.11
N PHE A 6 3.73 -40.21 -21.25
CA PHE A 6 2.62 -39.35 -20.83
C PHE A 6 2.88 -37.90 -21.20
N GLU A 7 1.79 -37.21 -21.59
CA GLU A 7 1.75 -35.78 -21.72
C GLU A 7 0.55 -35.27 -20.89
N PRO A 8 0.76 -34.44 -19.88
CA PRO A 8 2.05 -33.93 -19.37
C PRO A 8 2.93 -35.07 -18.78
N THR A 9 4.23 -34.83 -18.72
CA THR A 9 5.19 -35.84 -18.17
C THR A 9 4.97 -36.06 -16.68
N ASP A 10 5.22 -37.30 -16.25
CA ASP A 10 5.14 -37.75 -14.86
C ASP A 10 6.00 -36.90 -13.89
N GLY A 11 5.57 -36.76 -12.68
CA GLY A 11 6.44 -36.50 -11.53
C GLY A 11 6.13 -35.31 -10.61
N ASN A 12 5.54 -34.23 -11.06
CA ASN A 12 5.31 -33.05 -10.18
C ASN A 12 3.99 -32.34 -10.42
N ILE A 13 3.01 -32.98 -11.00
CA ILE A 13 1.72 -32.36 -11.22
C ILE A 13 0.97 -32.30 -9.90
N GLN A 14 0.65 -31.10 -9.48
CA GLN A 14 -0.21 -30.81 -8.34
C GLN A 14 -1.61 -30.45 -8.84
N LEU A 15 -2.63 -31.09 -8.30
CA LEU A 15 -4.02 -30.86 -8.65
C LEU A 15 -4.81 -30.43 -7.43
N THR A 16 -5.74 -29.51 -7.62
CA THR A 16 -6.79 -29.26 -6.64
C THR A 16 -7.94 -30.25 -6.84
N PRO A 17 -8.81 -30.48 -5.85
CA PRO A 17 -9.88 -31.45 -5.92
C PRO A 17 -10.86 -31.28 -7.07
N GLU A 18 -11.07 -30.07 -7.54
CA GLU A 18 -12.00 -29.74 -8.63
C GLU A 18 -11.33 -29.68 -10.02
N GLN A 19 -10.02 -29.72 -10.05
CA GLN A 19 -9.26 -29.57 -11.29
C GLN A 19 -9.30 -30.84 -12.14
N MET A 20 -9.67 -30.70 -13.40
CA MET A 20 -9.64 -31.79 -14.35
C MET A 20 -8.22 -31.96 -14.92
N LEU A 21 -7.69 -33.16 -14.86
CA LEU A 21 -6.45 -33.53 -15.53
C LEU A 21 -6.76 -34.25 -16.83
N GLN A 22 -6.12 -33.80 -17.89
CA GLN A 22 -6.09 -34.55 -19.17
C GLN A 22 -4.70 -35.15 -19.32
N VAL A 23 -4.66 -36.46 -19.53
CA VAL A 23 -3.43 -37.23 -19.78
C VAL A 23 -3.51 -37.86 -21.16
N THR A 24 -2.55 -37.50 -22.00
CA THR A 24 -2.37 -38.17 -23.30
C THR A 24 -1.31 -39.26 -23.15
N VAL A 25 -1.65 -40.44 -23.49
CA VAL A 25 -0.76 -41.59 -23.47
C VAL A 25 -0.30 -41.86 -24.90
N SER A 26 0.99 -41.72 -25.16
CA SER A 26 1.60 -42.07 -26.42
C SER A 26 2.21 -43.48 -26.31
N VAL A 27 1.91 -44.33 -27.26
CA VAL A 27 2.31 -45.73 -27.22
C VAL A 27 3.27 -46.04 -28.36
N LYS A 28 4.36 -46.74 -28.04
CA LYS A 28 5.29 -47.28 -29.04
C LYS A 28 5.28 -48.80 -28.97
N GLY A 29 4.94 -49.48 -30.06
CA GLY A 29 4.96 -50.93 -30.17
C GLY A 29 4.02 -51.40 -31.28
N ASP A 30 4.31 -52.56 -31.85
CA ASP A 30 3.48 -53.15 -32.88
C ASP A 30 2.18 -53.70 -32.28
N GLU A 31 1.05 -53.45 -32.95
CA GLU A 31 -0.24 -54.12 -32.74
C GLU A 31 -1.02 -53.72 -31.46
N MET A 32 -0.98 -52.48 -31.02
CA MET A 32 -1.92 -52.01 -30.01
C MET A 32 -3.13 -51.29 -30.61
N GLU A 33 -4.28 -51.92 -30.54
CA GLU A 33 -5.55 -51.30 -30.92
C GLU A 33 -6.15 -50.42 -29.81
N SER A 34 -5.73 -50.62 -28.56
CA SER A 34 -6.33 -49.96 -27.40
C SER A 34 -5.38 -49.84 -26.21
N VAL A 35 -5.50 -48.75 -25.47
CA VAL A 35 -4.89 -48.55 -24.14
C VAL A 35 -5.96 -48.68 -23.07
N TYR A 36 -5.64 -49.44 -22.05
CA TYR A 36 -6.46 -49.57 -20.85
C TYR A 36 -5.86 -48.69 -19.75
N ALA A 37 -6.67 -47.83 -19.19
CA ALA A 37 -6.29 -47.00 -18.05
C ALA A 37 -6.92 -47.53 -16.77
N SER A 38 -6.12 -47.82 -15.77
CA SER A 38 -6.64 -48.04 -14.43
C SER A 38 -6.02 -47.02 -13.48
N PHE A 39 -6.85 -46.44 -12.63
CA PHE A 39 -6.43 -45.55 -11.59
C PHE A 39 -6.24 -46.39 -10.33
N SER A 40 -5.07 -46.35 -9.75
CA SER A 40 -4.84 -46.94 -8.44
C SER A 40 -4.57 -45.81 -7.44
N SER A 41 -5.26 -45.84 -6.31
CA SER A 41 -4.85 -45.08 -5.16
C SER A 41 -3.85 -45.90 -4.35
N ASN A 42 -2.76 -45.29 -3.90
CA ASN A 42 -2.00 -45.86 -2.81
C ASN A 42 -2.77 -45.63 -1.48
N SER A 43 -2.25 -46.16 -0.37
CA SER A 43 -2.91 -46.11 0.95
C SER A 43 -3.25 -44.67 1.43
N ASN A 44 -2.58 -43.66 0.91
CA ASN A 44 -2.75 -42.25 1.30
C ASN A 44 -3.75 -41.52 0.42
N ASN A 45 -4.24 -42.14 -0.62
CA ASN A 45 -5.09 -41.46 -1.61
C ASN A 45 -6.28 -42.38 -2.04
N LYS A 46 -6.96 -42.91 -1.04
CA LYS A 46 -8.10 -43.83 -1.22
C LYS A 46 -9.26 -43.22 -2.01
N ASP A 47 -9.26 -41.91 -2.16
CA ASP A 47 -10.38 -41.17 -2.73
C ASP A 47 -10.14 -40.65 -4.13
N ILE A 48 -8.99 -40.90 -4.72
CA ILE A 48 -8.80 -40.73 -6.16
C ILE A 48 -9.43 -41.90 -6.88
N SER A 49 -10.65 -42.02 -6.72
CA SER A 49 -11.46 -42.79 -7.62
C SER A 49 -12.71 -42.00 -7.76
N ASN A 50 -13.07 -41.67 -8.88
CA ASN A 50 -14.48 -41.60 -9.05
C ASN A 50 -15.00 -43.03 -9.20
N ALA A 51 -16.30 -43.20 -9.16
CA ALA A 51 -16.91 -44.52 -9.38
C ALA A 51 -16.51 -45.14 -10.74
N THR A 52 -15.97 -44.35 -11.64
CA THR A 52 -15.41 -44.76 -12.93
C THR A 52 -13.98 -45.26 -12.85
N VAL A 53 -13.34 -45.14 -11.73
CA VAL A 53 -11.93 -45.51 -11.54
C VAL A 53 -11.74 -46.98 -11.13
N GLN A 54 -12.77 -47.62 -10.79
CA GLN A 54 -12.74 -49.11 -10.81
C GLN A 54 -12.73 -49.66 -12.23
N TYR A 55 -12.79 -48.80 -13.22
CA TYR A 55 -12.74 -49.16 -14.60
C TYR A 55 -11.35 -49.13 -15.18
N VAL A 56 -11.05 -50.13 -15.86
CA VAL A 56 -10.16 -50.09 -16.98
C VAL A 56 -10.92 -49.35 -18.07
N ALA A 57 -10.68 -48.07 -18.22
CA ALA A 57 -11.22 -47.32 -19.33
C ALA A 57 -10.43 -47.73 -20.59
N GLN A 58 -11.06 -48.37 -21.52
CA GLN A 58 -10.46 -48.67 -22.81
C GLN A 58 -10.61 -47.45 -23.74
N LYS A 59 -9.53 -47.04 -24.32
CA LYS A 59 -9.51 -46.05 -25.40
C LYS A 59 -8.84 -46.64 -26.61
N ALA A 60 -9.49 -46.56 -27.78
CA ALA A 60 -8.83 -46.87 -29.04
C ALA A 60 -7.63 -45.92 -29.22
N ILE A 61 -6.55 -46.49 -29.75
CA ILE A 61 -5.37 -45.70 -30.14
C ILE A 61 -5.71 -45.04 -31.48
N GLY A 62 -5.53 -43.69 -31.55
CA GLY A 62 -5.69 -42.93 -32.77
C GLY A 62 -4.57 -43.24 -33.80
N GLU A 63 -4.72 -42.68 -35.00
CA GLU A 63 -3.74 -42.78 -36.07
C GLU A 63 -2.37 -42.17 -35.68
N ASP A 64 -2.35 -41.32 -34.68
CA ASP A 64 -1.17 -40.67 -34.07
C ASP A 64 -0.52 -41.55 -32.97
N ASN A 65 -0.98 -42.75 -32.76
CA ASN A 65 -0.56 -43.66 -31.68
C ASN A 65 -0.78 -43.08 -30.27
N THR A 66 -1.82 -42.28 -30.09
CA THR A 66 -2.18 -41.68 -28.79
C THR A 66 -3.57 -42.08 -28.30
N ALA A 67 -3.76 -42.05 -26.99
CA ALA A 67 -5.05 -42.18 -26.33
C ALA A 67 -5.15 -41.12 -25.20
N THR A 68 -6.21 -40.31 -25.18
CA THR A 68 -6.38 -39.26 -24.20
C THR A 68 -7.42 -39.61 -23.15
N PHE A 69 -7.05 -39.46 -21.89
CA PHE A 69 -7.91 -39.71 -20.74
C PHE A 69 -8.11 -38.37 -19.98
N LYS A 70 -9.36 -38.14 -19.51
CA LYS A 70 -9.71 -37.02 -18.66
C LYS A 70 -10.27 -37.54 -17.35
N PHE A 71 -9.78 -37.01 -16.23
CA PHE A 71 -10.29 -37.39 -14.92
C PHE A 71 -10.16 -36.24 -13.92
N ARG A 72 -10.94 -36.33 -12.85
CA ARG A 72 -10.81 -35.42 -11.68
C ARG A 72 -10.34 -36.22 -10.49
N PRO A 73 -9.36 -35.73 -9.73
CA PRO A 73 -9.01 -36.34 -8.46
C PRO A 73 -10.17 -36.18 -7.47
N ARG A 74 -10.26 -37.10 -6.51
CA ARG A 74 -11.17 -36.88 -5.37
C ARG A 74 -10.65 -35.80 -4.43
N LYS A 75 -11.53 -35.33 -3.52
CA LYS A 75 -11.26 -34.26 -2.57
C LYS A 75 -10.19 -34.55 -1.52
N SER A 76 -9.66 -35.76 -1.45
CA SER A 76 -8.65 -36.11 -0.45
C SER A 76 -7.25 -35.76 -0.91
N VAL A 77 -6.51 -35.10 -0.02
CA VAL A 77 -5.10 -34.76 -0.19
C VAL A 77 -4.25 -36.06 -0.22
N GLY A 78 -3.28 -36.07 -1.12
CA GLY A 78 -2.30 -37.17 -1.19
C GLY A 78 -1.88 -37.55 -2.59
N GLN A 79 -1.05 -38.57 -2.68
CA GLN A 79 -0.55 -39.08 -3.95
C GLN A 79 -1.58 -39.94 -4.68
N GLY A 80 -1.69 -39.75 -5.99
CA GLY A 80 -2.47 -40.56 -6.87
C GLY A 80 -1.68 -41.09 -8.04
N SER A 81 -2.18 -42.13 -8.66
CA SER A 81 -1.55 -42.70 -9.83
C SER A 81 -2.58 -43.12 -10.87
N PHE A 82 -2.16 -43.02 -12.12
CA PHE A 82 -2.82 -43.52 -13.29
C PHE A 82 -1.91 -44.58 -13.95
N ILE A 83 -2.45 -45.75 -14.23
CA ILE A 83 -1.69 -46.83 -14.83
C ILE A 83 -2.22 -47.07 -16.24
N ALA A 84 -1.37 -46.87 -17.22
CA ALA A 84 -1.62 -47.35 -18.58
C ALA A 84 -1.26 -48.84 -18.69
N LYS A 85 -2.16 -49.61 -19.23
CA LYS A 85 -2.01 -51.05 -19.42
C LYS A 85 -2.19 -51.43 -20.89
N SER A 86 -1.58 -52.50 -21.28
CA SER A 86 -1.65 -53.07 -22.62
C SER A 86 -2.23 -54.48 -22.61
N GLY A 87 -2.43 -55.05 -23.76
CA GLY A 87 -2.97 -56.40 -23.95
C GLY A 87 -4.50 -56.44 -24.09
N ALA A 88 -5.05 -57.51 -24.61
CA ALA A 88 -6.47 -57.67 -24.97
C ALA A 88 -7.43 -57.48 -23.77
N THR A 89 -6.94 -57.64 -22.56
CA THR A 89 -7.71 -57.48 -21.31
C THR A 89 -7.15 -56.37 -20.40
N GLY A 90 -6.15 -55.59 -20.84
CA GLY A 90 -5.46 -54.64 -20.01
C GLY A 90 -4.65 -55.29 -18.87
N ALA A 91 -4.16 -56.51 -19.09
CA ALA A 91 -3.46 -57.27 -18.04
C ALA A 91 -2.01 -56.84 -17.84
N GLU A 92 -1.39 -56.25 -18.86
CA GLU A 92 0.02 -55.87 -18.81
C GLU A 92 0.18 -54.40 -18.50
N LYS A 93 0.96 -54.08 -17.47
CA LYS A 93 1.33 -52.71 -17.11
C LYS A 93 2.32 -52.14 -18.12
N ALA A 94 1.99 -51.09 -18.80
CA ALA A 94 2.85 -50.35 -19.72
C ALA A 94 3.64 -49.22 -19.05
N ALA A 95 2.95 -48.42 -18.26
CA ALA A 95 3.56 -47.31 -17.52
C ALA A 95 2.66 -46.85 -16.36
N THR A 96 3.24 -46.11 -15.43
CA THR A 96 2.51 -45.43 -14.34
C THR A 96 2.78 -43.94 -14.39
N PHE A 97 1.74 -43.16 -14.29
CA PHE A 97 1.78 -41.74 -14.14
C PHE A 97 1.36 -41.37 -12.72
N ASN A 98 2.16 -40.57 -12.02
CA ASN A 98 1.90 -40.14 -10.66
C ASN A 98 1.55 -38.64 -10.61
N TYR A 99 0.70 -38.27 -9.67
CA TYR A 99 0.31 -36.90 -9.40
C TYR A 99 0.02 -36.74 -7.91
N MET A 100 -0.05 -35.47 -7.46
CA MET A 100 -0.37 -35.11 -6.09
C MET A 100 -1.68 -34.31 -6.06
N VAL A 101 -2.60 -34.67 -5.18
CA VAL A 101 -3.77 -33.83 -4.84
C VAL A 101 -3.45 -33.05 -3.60
N LYS A 102 -3.57 -31.73 -3.67
CA LYS A 102 -3.43 -30.83 -2.54
C LYS A 102 -4.77 -30.14 -2.22
N GLU A 103 -4.92 -29.65 -1.01
CA GLU A 103 -6.05 -28.79 -0.69
C GLU A 103 -6.06 -27.54 -1.58
N GLU A 104 -7.26 -27.07 -1.88
CA GLU A 104 -7.43 -25.78 -2.51
C GLU A 104 -7.03 -24.69 -1.52
N ASP A 105 -6.13 -23.79 -1.94
CA ASP A 105 -5.70 -22.70 -1.09
C ASP A 105 -6.91 -21.80 -0.77
N LYS A 106 -7.12 -21.53 0.50
CA LYS A 106 -8.19 -20.65 0.98
C LYS A 106 -7.90 -19.21 0.58
N THR A 107 -8.94 -18.43 0.34
CA THR A 107 -8.80 -17.01 0.03
C THR A 107 -8.41 -16.22 1.28
N MET A 108 -7.39 -15.39 1.15
CA MET A 108 -7.00 -14.38 2.12
C MET A 108 -7.08 -13.00 1.45
N THR A 109 -7.47 -11.96 2.21
CA THR A 109 -7.46 -10.58 1.72
C THR A 109 -6.72 -9.66 2.68
N LEU A 110 -6.18 -8.58 2.13
CA LEU A 110 -5.49 -7.53 2.87
C LEU A 110 -6.15 -6.18 2.52
N THR A 111 -6.84 -5.58 3.49
CA THR A 111 -7.57 -4.33 3.30
C THR A 111 -6.91 -3.22 4.11
N GLY A 112 -6.59 -2.08 3.47
CA GLY A 112 -5.97 -0.94 4.15
C GLY A 112 -6.89 -0.37 5.23
N LYS A 113 -6.32 -0.07 6.40
CA LYS A 113 -6.98 0.59 7.54
C LYS A 113 -6.36 1.95 7.82
N ASN A 114 -5.03 2.01 7.94
CA ASN A 114 -4.22 3.22 7.94
C ASN A 114 -3.03 2.98 7.01
N ASN A 115 -3.26 3.11 5.71
CA ASN A 115 -2.29 2.79 4.66
C ASN A 115 -2.02 3.99 3.74
N ILE A 116 -2.51 5.17 4.11
CA ILE A 116 -2.25 6.44 3.45
C ILE A 116 -1.46 7.30 4.44
N ILE A 117 -0.18 7.54 4.15
CA ILE A 117 0.78 8.16 5.06
C ILE A 117 1.36 9.40 4.37
N LYS A 118 1.51 10.52 5.10
CA LYS A 118 2.21 11.70 4.57
C LYS A 118 3.71 11.48 4.61
N ALA A 119 4.44 12.00 3.63
CA ALA A 119 5.89 11.79 3.50
C ALA A 119 6.70 12.25 4.72
N ASN A 120 6.18 13.20 5.51
CA ASN A 120 6.80 13.69 6.75
C ASN A 120 6.20 13.09 8.04
N GLU A 121 5.30 12.12 7.92
CA GLU A 121 4.64 11.48 9.06
C GLU A 121 5.40 10.22 9.48
N ILE A 122 5.73 10.12 10.76
CA ILE A 122 6.31 8.90 11.36
C ILE A 122 5.15 8.05 11.87
N ALA A 123 4.51 7.31 10.97
CA ALA A 123 3.38 6.46 11.29
C ALA A 123 3.54 5.07 10.65
N ASP A 124 3.12 4.04 11.38
CA ASP A 124 3.06 2.68 10.87
C ASP A 124 1.82 2.51 9.98
N ALA A 125 1.96 1.73 8.91
CA ALA A 125 0.82 1.38 8.06
C ALA A 125 0.10 0.16 8.61
N THR A 126 -1.24 0.20 8.61
CA THR A 126 -2.06 -0.91 9.12
C THR A 126 -3.06 -1.42 8.09
N PHE A 127 -3.29 -2.74 8.15
CA PHE A 127 -4.21 -3.45 7.28
C PHE A 127 -5.03 -4.45 8.10
N VAL A 128 -6.26 -4.70 7.65
CA VAL A 128 -7.08 -5.81 8.14
C VAL A 128 -6.81 -7.04 7.27
N VAL A 129 -6.46 -8.15 7.89
CA VAL A 129 -6.30 -9.47 7.24
C VAL A 129 -7.57 -10.27 7.43
N THR A 130 -8.12 -10.85 6.37
CA THR A 130 -9.24 -11.79 6.46
C THR A 130 -8.91 -13.12 5.81
N PRO A 131 -9.47 -14.25 6.29
CA PRO A 131 -10.43 -14.37 7.39
C PRO A 131 -9.77 -14.11 8.76
N THR A 132 -10.57 -13.65 9.71
CA THR A 132 -10.13 -13.41 11.10
C THR A 132 -10.11 -14.68 11.94
N SER A 133 -10.47 -15.81 11.34
CA SER A 133 -10.62 -17.12 11.99
C SER A 133 -9.31 -17.92 12.10
N PHE A 134 -8.17 -17.26 12.01
CA PHE A 134 -6.91 -17.90 12.37
C PHE A 134 -6.98 -18.33 13.84
N THR A 135 -6.86 -19.65 14.07
CA THR A 135 -6.91 -20.23 15.41
C THR A 135 -5.51 -20.28 16.01
N GLY A 136 -5.40 -19.84 17.23
CA GLY A 136 -4.15 -19.81 17.99
C GLY A 136 -3.63 -18.40 18.22
N GLU A 137 -2.95 -18.22 19.35
CA GLU A 137 -2.28 -16.96 19.71
C GLU A 137 -0.98 -16.75 18.90
N ASP A 138 -0.58 -17.77 18.17
CA ASP A 138 0.69 -17.80 17.44
C ASP A 138 0.47 -17.52 15.94
N TYR A 139 0.77 -16.29 15.53
CA TYR A 139 0.71 -15.85 14.14
C TYR A 139 2.06 -16.01 13.41
N THR A 140 2.91 -16.95 13.84
CA THR A 140 4.23 -17.21 13.25
C THR A 140 4.21 -17.74 11.83
N GLY A 141 3.05 -18.24 11.37
CA GLY A 141 2.86 -18.75 10.00
C GLY A 141 2.81 -17.68 8.91
N PHE A 142 2.75 -16.40 9.30
CA PHE A 142 2.69 -15.30 8.34
C PHE A 142 4.09 -14.84 7.92
N SER A 143 4.21 -14.52 6.62
CA SER A 143 5.38 -13.85 6.05
C SER A 143 4.91 -12.61 5.29
N VAL A 144 5.59 -11.48 5.50
CA VAL A 144 5.25 -10.19 4.89
C VAL A 144 6.37 -9.76 3.95
N TYR A 145 6.00 -9.25 2.78
CA TYR A 145 6.92 -8.81 1.73
C TYR A 145 6.55 -7.40 1.29
N ILE A 146 7.53 -6.64 0.83
CA ILE A 146 7.36 -5.29 0.28
C ILE A 146 7.93 -5.25 -1.14
N ASP A 147 7.23 -4.56 -2.04
CA ASP A 147 7.65 -4.26 -3.42
C ASP A 147 8.13 -5.49 -4.20
N ASP A 148 7.37 -6.58 -4.20
CA ASP A 148 7.70 -7.83 -4.90
C ASP A 148 9.07 -8.44 -4.53
N SER A 149 9.61 -8.07 -3.35
CA SER A 149 10.82 -8.66 -2.82
C SER A 149 10.68 -10.19 -2.71
N SER A 150 11.73 -10.92 -3.06
CA SER A 150 11.81 -12.37 -2.82
C SER A 150 12.12 -12.72 -1.38
N THR A 151 12.52 -11.73 -0.56
CA THR A 151 12.88 -11.91 0.85
C THR A 151 11.79 -11.32 1.73
N ALA A 152 11.27 -12.12 2.65
CA ALA A 152 10.32 -11.65 3.65
C ALA A 152 10.95 -10.61 4.59
N LEU A 153 10.14 -9.69 5.09
CA LEU A 153 10.55 -8.79 6.17
C LEU A 153 10.93 -9.60 7.42
N ALA A 154 11.91 -9.12 8.15
CA ALA A 154 12.23 -9.64 9.47
C ALA A 154 11.05 -9.43 10.44
N THR A 155 10.86 -10.33 11.40
CA THR A 155 9.69 -10.34 12.28
C THR A 155 9.59 -9.13 13.21
N ASP A 156 10.68 -8.39 13.41
CA ASP A 156 10.71 -7.11 14.13
C ASP A 156 10.25 -5.92 13.29
N LYS A 157 10.09 -6.08 11.96
CA LYS A 157 9.69 -5.06 10.99
C LYS A 157 8.19 -4.97 10.76
N TYR A 158 7.44 -5.91 11.25
CA TYR A 158 5.98 -5.92 11.22
C TYR A 158 5.40 -6.58 12.47
N LYS A 159 4.10 -6.45 12.67
CA LYS A 159 3.35 -7.13 13.72
C LYS A 159 2.02 -7.61 13.17
N ILE A 160 1.62 -8.82 13.56
CA ILE A 160 0.26 -9.32 13.32
C ILE A 160 -0.34 -9.66 14.67
N GLU A 161 -1.49 -9.07 14.95
CA GLU A 161 -2.19 -9.28 16.21
C GLU A 161 -3.70 -9.18 16.04
N LYS A 162 -4.43 -9.82 16.94
CA LYS A 162 -5.87 -9.69 17.00
C LYS A 162 -6.22 -8.50 17.88
N VAL A 163 -6.93 -7.54 17.30
CA VAL A 163 -7.46 -6.36 18.00
C VAL A 163 -8.97 -6.45 17.91
N GLU A 164 -9.63 -6.67 19.05
CA GLU A 164 -11.07 -6.95 19.11
C GLU A 164 -11.47 -8.15 18.23
N ASN A 165 -12.18 -7.92 17.14
CA ASN A 165 -12.62 -8.95 16.20
C ASN A 165 -11.83 -8.91 14.86
N GLU A 166 -10.84 -8.04 14.74
CA GLU A 166 -10.02 -7.89 13.53
C GLU A 166 -8.63 -8.50 13.73
N LEU A 167 -8.09 -9.09 12.68
CA LEU A 167 -6.69 -9.45 12.61
C LEU A 167 -5.95 -8.30 11.91
N ILE A 168 -5.09 -7.62 12.64
CA ILE A 168 -4.38 -6.43 12.16
C ILE A 168 -2.93 -6.79 11.82
N LEU A 169 -2.54 -6.50 10.59
CA LEU A 169 -1.14 -6.38 10.19
C LEU A 169 -0.70 -4.93 10.36
N THR A 170 0.34 -4.70 11.12
CA THR A 170 1.06 -3.43 11.21
C THR A 170 2.41 -3.57 10.52
N VAL A 171 2.67 -2.76 9.49
CA VAL A 171 3.96 -2.62 8.82
C VAL A 171 4.65 -1.39 9.38
N LYS A 172 5.81 -1.55 10.00
CA LYS A 172 6.50 -0.45 10.67
C LYS A 172 7.03 0.58 9.68
N HIS A 173 6.95 1.86 10.06
CA HIS A 173 7.38 3.02 9.27
C HIS A 173 8.80 2.88 8.70
N GLU A 174 9.73 2.31 9.45
CA GLU A 174 11.12 2.12 9.01
C GLU A 174 11.28 1.35 7.68
N ASN A 175 10.27 0.56 7.28
CA ASN A 175 10.29 -0.17 6.01
C ASN A 175 10.03 0.72 4.79
N PHE A 176 9.51 1.93 5.01
CA PHE A 176 9.17 2.88 3.95
C PHE A 176 9.55 4.34 4.29
N ALA A 177 10.39 4.55 5.31
CA ALA A 177 10.80 5.89 5.78
C ALA A 177 11.55 6.74 4.73
N ASN A 178 12.10 6.12 3.69
CA ASN A 178 12.81 6.79 2.60
C ASN A 178 11.93 7.00 1.35
N LYS A 179 10.64 6.70 1.44
CA LYS A 179 9.71 6.87 0.34
C LYS A 179 9.24 8.32 0.28
N VAL A 180 8.96 8.78 -0.93
CA VAL A 180 8.56 10.16 -1.21
C VAL A 180 7.11 10.23 -1.67
N SER A 181 6.58 11.43 -1.70
CA SER A 181 5.23 11.68 -2.20
C SER A 181 5.00 11.06 -3.58
N GLY A 182 3.86 10.41 -3.75
CA GLY A 182 3.47 9.68 -4.96
C GLY A 182 3.90 8.22 -4.98
N ASP A 183 4.81 7.80 -4.08
CA ASP A 183 5.21 6.39 -3.99
C ASP A 183 4.04 5.51 -3.53
N LYS A 184 3.98 4.34 -4.15
CA LYS A 184 3.07 3.27 -3.81
C LYS A 184 3.88 2.02 -3.48
N ILE A 185 3.70 1.51 -2.28
CA ILE A 185 4.44 0.37 -1.77
C ILE A 185 3.49 -0.82 -1.69
N LYS A 186 3.72 -1.84 -2.47
CA LYS A 186 2.96 -3.08 -2.40
C LYS A 186 3.36 -3.87 -1.16
N VAL A 187 2.37 -4.25 -0.37
CA VAL A 187 2.51 -5.16 0.76
C VAL A 187 1.89 -6.48 0.39
N THR A 188 2.64 -7.57 0.45
CA THR A 188 2.13 -8.93 0.21
C THR A 188 2.27 -9.77 1.46
N VAL A 189 1.20 -10.44 1.81
CA VAL A 189 1.14 -11.36 2.96
C VAL A 189 0.95 -12.78 2.45
N LYS A 190 1.75 -13.70 2.96
CA LYS A 190 1.67 -15.13 2.68
C LYS A 190 1.42 -15.91 3.95
N HIS A 191 0.59 -16.93 3.82
CA HIS A 191 0.34 -17.91 4.89
C HIS A 191 0.09 -19.28 4.28
N ASN A 192 0.62 -20.32 4.89
CA ASN A 192 0.48 -21.68 4.36
C ASN A 192 -1.01 -22.10 4.26
N GLY A 193 -1.40 -22.65 3.11
CA GLY A 193 -2.79 -23.03 2.84
C GLY A 193 -3.72 -21.88 2.46
N TYR A 194 -3.16 -20.71 2.15
CA TYR A 194 -3.89 -19.55 1.67
C TYR A 194 -3.24 -18.96 0.41
N MET A 195 -4.05 -18.40 -0.47
CA MET A 195 -3.56 -17.58 -1.57
C MET A 195 -2.92 -16.31 -1.02
N ASP A 196 -1.87 -15.84 -1.68
CA ASP A 196 -1.21 -14.58 -1.31
C ASP A 196 -2.21 -13.41 -1.35
N ALA A 197 -2.21 -12.58 -0.32
CA ALA A 197 -2.99 -11.35 -0.27
C ALA A 197 -2.10 -10.13 -0.41
N SER A 198 -2.55 -9.12 -1.14
CA SER A 198 -1.80 -7.88 -1.32
C SER A 198 -2.63 -6.66 -1.01
N GLY A 199 -1.97 -5.65 -0.44
CA GLY A 199 -2.46 -4.30 -0.22
C GLY A 199 -1.41 -3.27 -0.64
N GLU A 200 -1.73 -1.98 -0.54
CA GLU A 200 -0.82 -0.90 -0.95
C GLU A 200 -0.72 0.15 0.15
N ILE A 201 0.50 0.62 0.45
CA ILE A 201 0.74 1.85 1.20
C ILE A 201 0.92 2.97 0.17
N THR A 202 0.20 4.07 0.34
CA THR A 202 0.32 5.26 -0.51
C THR A 202 0.98 6.38 0.28
N ILE A 203 2.04 6.97 -0.26
CA ILE A 203 2.71 8.13 0.33
C ILE A 203 2.14 9.40 -0.29
N LEU A 204 1.59 10.29 0.54
CA LEU A 204 1.08 11.59 0.13
C LEU A 204 2.12 12.69 0.36
N ASP A 205 1.85 13.87 -0.20
CA ASP A 205 2.66 15.07 0.02
C ASP A 205 2.83 15.38 1.50
N ALA A 206 4.01 15.82 1.88
CA ALA A 206 4.29 16.33 3.21
C ALA A 206 3.45 17.60 3.47
N VAL A 207 2.88 17.70 4.68
CA VAL A 207 2.14 18.87 5.14
C VAL A 207 2.82 19.42 6.38
N TYR A 208 3.17 20.71 6.33
CA TYR A 208 3.87 21.42 7.39
C TYR A 208 2.99 22.52 8.00
N ASN A 209 3.18 22.79 9.27
CA ASN A 209 2.44 23.83 9.98
C ASN A 209 2.95 25.24 9.64
N VAL A 210 2.02 26.21 9.67
CA VAL A 210 2.32 27.63 9.54
C VAL A 210 1.77 28.37 10.75
N THR A 211 2.59 29.25 11.35
CA THR A 211 2.16 30.12 12.43
C THR A 211 2.38 31.58 11.99
N LEU A 212 1.31 32.34 11.94
CA LEU A 212 1.34 33.78 11.65
C LEU A 212 1.20 34.60 12.94
N ASN A 213 2.30 35.20 13.41
CA ASN A 213 2.28 36.12 14.54
C ASN A 213 2.01 37.53 14.01
N THR A 214 0.78 38.02 14.11
CA THR A 214 0.38 39.28 13.59
C THR A 214 0.90 40.50 14.42
N ASN A 215 1.48 40.25 15.60
CA ASN A 215 2.05 41.25 16.48
C ASN A 215 1.09 42.45 16.75
N GLY A 216 -0.17 42.14 17.06
CA GLY A 216 -1.22 43.13 17.34
C GLY A 216 -2.06 43.55 16.14
N GLY A 217 -1.70 43.08 14.93
CA GLY A 217 -2.56 43.22 13.75
C GLY A 217 -3.66 42.20 13.68
N VAL A 218 -4.59 42.37 12.75
CA VAL A 218 -5.70 41.48 12.47
C VAL A 218 -5.72 41.11 10.99
N LEU A 219 -6.07 39.86 10.67
CA LEU A 219 -6.36 39.42 9.31
C LEU A 219 -7.78 39.81 8.93
N ALA A 220 -8.02 40.10 7.65
CA ALA A 220 -9.32 40.59 7.19
C ALA A 220 -10.42 39.50 7.38
N ASN A 221 -10.09 38.22 7.18
CA ASN A 221 -11.00 37.11 7.35
C ASN A 221 -10.30 35.98 8.13
N GLU A 222 -11.08 35.12 8.80
CA GLU A 222 -10.55 33.92 9.43
C GLU A 222 -9.90 32.97 8.41
N SER A 223 -10.45 32.93 7.18
CA SER A 223 -9.90 32.12 6.07
C SER A 223 -8.51 32.58 5.61
N ASP A 224 -8.09 33.80 5.92
CA ASP A 224 -6.76 34.30 5.61
C ASP A 224 -5.70 33.77 6.59
N ASN A 225 -6.11 33.13 7.69
CA ASN A 225 -5.21 32.54 8.65
C ASN A 225 -4.71 31.17 8.11
N ILE A 226 -3.57 31.19 7.44
CA ILE A 226 -2.89 30.00 6.92
C ILE A 226 -2.28 29.25 8.10
N THR A 227 -2.75 28.01 8.34
CA THR A 227 -2.28 27.15 9.43
C THR A 227 -1.36 26.02 8.96
N ASN A 228 -1.34 25.73 7.68
CA ASN A 228 -0.49 24.71 7.08
C ASN A 228 -0.24 24.99 5.59
N TYR A 229 0.75 24.32 5.03
CA TYR A 229 1.01 24.27 3.59
C TYR A 229 1.46 22.87 3.18
N THR A 230 1.23 22.52 1.93
CA THR A 230 1.66 21.26 1.33
C THR A 230 2.97 21.50 0.57
N GLN A 231 3.97 20.68 0.78
CA GLN A 231 5.22 20.71 0.02
C GLN A 231 4.93 20.67 -1.50
N GLY A 232 5.69 21.39 -2.28
CA GLY A 232 5.46 21.51 -3.73
C GLY A 232 4.44 22.58 -4.14
N THR A 233 3.75 23.23 -3.18
CA THR A 233 2.78 24.31 -3.45
C THR A 233 3.34 25.67 -3.09
N VAL A 234 2.90 26.72 -3.83
CA VAL A 234 3.18 28.11 -3.49
C VAL A 234 2.02 28.68 -2.70
N VAL A 235 2.31 29.27 -1.54
CA VAL A 235 1.27 29.88 -0.67
C VAL A 235 1.62 31.35 -0.43
N THR A 236 0.77 32.26 -0.90
CA THR A 236 0.94 33.71 -0.64
C THR A 236 0.53 34.05 0.77
N LEU A 237 1.38 34.78 1.50
CA LEU A 237 1.08 35.24 2.86
C LEU A 237 0.08 36.39 2.84
N PRO A 238 -0.88 36.43 3.77
CA PRO A 238 -1.88 37.49 3.83
C PRO A 238 -1.26 38.83 4.33
N THR A 239 -1.96 39.93 4.05
CA THR A 239 -1.59 41.22 4.55
C THR A 239 -2.50 41.58 5.74
N PRO A 240 -2.00 41.60 6.98
CA PRO A 240 -2.77 42.01 8.13
C PRO A 240 -2.90 43.55 8.19
N THR A 241 -3.83 44.05 9.01
CA THR A 241 -4.02 45.49 9.29
C THR A 241 -3.88 45.77 10.76
N GLN A 242 -3.40 46.99 11.09
CA GLN A 242 -3.34 47.48 12.47
C GLN A 242 -3.57 48.99 12.48
N VAL A 243 -4.47 49.45 13.35
CA VAL A 243 -4.80 50.84 13.43
C VAL A 243 -3.57 51.68 13.80
N GLY A 244 -3.28 52.72 13.02
CA GLY A 244 -2.15 53.63 13.25
C GLY A 244 -0.79 53.06 12.82
N TYR A 245 -0.76 51.92 12.16
CA TYR A 245 0.47 51.30 11.70
C TYR A 245 0.35 50.89 10.25
N LYS A 246 1.45 50.98 9.52
CA LYS A 246 1.63 50.46 8.18
C LYS A 246 2.33 49.08 8.28
N PHE A 247 1.77 48.08 7.62
CA PHE A 247 2.41 46.76 7.50
C PHE A 247 3.68 46.88 6.66
N GLU A 248 4.81 46.48 7.24
CA GLU A 248 6.09 46.46 6.53
C GLU A 248 6.32 45.14 5.79
N GLY A 249 5.95 44.01 6.41
CA GLY A 249 6.12 42.69 5.84
C GLY A 249 6.17 41.59 6.90
N TRP A 250 6.15 40.35 6.43
CA TRP A 250 6.42 39.19 7.26
C TRP A 250 7.92 38.88 7.33
N TYR A 251 8.40 38.41 8.49
CA TYR A 251 9.77 38.01 8.76
C TYR A 251 9.81 36.63 9.43
N GLU A 252 10.86 35.85 9.19
CA GLU A 252 11.01 34.49 9.77
C GLU A 252 11.46 34.51 11.24
N ASN A 253 11.81 35.67 11.78
CA ASN A 253 12.23 35.81 13.18
C ASN A 253 11.65 37.05 13.83
N LYS A 254 11.55 37.03 15.16
CA LYS A 254 10.97 38.12 15.97
C LYS A 254 11.81 39.37 16.00
N ASP A 255 13.09 39.31 15.62
CA ASP A 255 14.02 40.45 15.61
C ASP A 255 13.98 41.18 14.25
N PHE A 256 13.14 40.70 13.31
CA PHE A 256 12.91 41.29 11.99
C PHE A 256 14.18 41.45 11.17
N THR A 257 15.13 40.52 11.35
CA THR A 257 16.36 40.42 10.55
C THR A 257 16.14 39.63 9.29
N GLY A 258 16.94 39.87 8.24
CA GLY A 258 16.84 39.18 6.96
C GLY A 258 15.86 39.88 6.00
N ASN A 259 15.38 39.13 5.04
CA ASN A 259 14.49 39.59 3.98
C ASN A 259 13.02 39.45 4.38
N LYS A 260 12.17 40.32 3.84
CA LYS A 260 10.73 40.16 3.91
C LYS A 260 10.29 38.94 3.14
N VAL A 261 9.32 38.21 3.70
CA VAL A 261 8.69 37.04 3.08
C VAL A 261 7.29 37.42 2.62
N THR A 262 6.96 37.10 1.37
CA THR A 262 5.64 37.37 0.78
C THR A 262 4.89 36.11 0.46
N MET A 263 5.60 34.98 0.37
CA MET A 263 5.05 33.67 0.03
C MET A 263 5.91 32.53 0.61
N ILE A 264 5.31 31.38 0.80
CA ILE A 264 6.00 30.11 0.99
C ILE A 264 6.22 29.53 -0.41
N THR A 265 7.46 29.25 -0.76
CA THR A 265 7.81 28.73 -2.10
C THR A 265 7.61 27.21 -2.20
N ALA A 266 7.49 26.68 -3.41
CA ALA A 266 7.25 25.25 -3.63
C ALA A 266 8.37 24.35 -3.09
N ASP A 267 9.60 24.85 -3.03
CA ASP A 267 10.77 24.16 -2.49
C ASP A 267 10.91 24.27 -0.95
N SER A 268 9.95 24.94 -0.29
CA SER A 268 9.97 25.09 1.16
C SER A 268 9.69 23.77 1.86
N GLU A 269 10.42 23.54 2.95
CA GLU A 269 10.27 22.37 3.82
C GLU A 269 10.20 22.80 5.29
N GLY A 270 9.59 21.95 6.13
CA GLY A 270 9.47 22.15 7.57
C GLY A 270 8.43 23.19 7.96
N ASP A 271 8.10 23.20 9.25
CA ASP A 271 7.15 24.15 9.83
C ASP A 271 7.67 25.59 9.68
N LYS A 272 6.77 26.54 9.46
CA LYS A 272 7.06 27.96 9.25
C LYS A 272 6.44 28.81 10.33
N VAL A 273 7.22 29.79 10.81
CA VAL A 273 6.74 30.78 11.75
C VAL A 273 7.09 32.18 11.19
N TYR A 274 6.09 33.01 11.02
CA TYR A 274 6.27 34.39 10.51
C TYR A 274 5.78 35.43 11.51
N TYR A 275 6.48 36.57 11.55
CA TYR A 275 6.21 37.68 12.44
C TYR A 275 5.93 38.94 11.62
N ALA A 276 4.77 39.53 11.83
CA ALA A 276 4.42 40.80 11.20
C ALA A 276 5.24 41.95 11.79
N LYS A 277 5.87 42.76 10.93
CA LYS A 277 6.56 43.97 11.30
C LYS A 277 5.70 45.16 10.93
N TRP A 278 5.63 46.13 11.86
CA TRP A 278 4.82 47.30 11.77
C TRP A 278 5.68 48.57 11.85
N ILE A 279 5.30 49.61 11.09
CA ILE A 279 5.85 50.94 11.15
C ILE A 279 4.73 51.86 11.57
N ALA A 280 4.93 52.61 12.65
CA ALA A 280 3.94 53.59 13.11
C ALA A 280 3.72 54.67 12.03
N GLU A 281 2.48 54.97 11.76
CA GLU A 281 2.11 56.00 10.81
C GLU A 281 2.37 57.41 11.38
N THR A 282 2.76 58.31 10.48
CA THR A 282 2.94 59.72 10.80
C THR A 282 1.81 60.51 10.16
N TYR A 283 1.16 61.34 10.97
CA TYR A 283 0.03 62.21 10.58
C TYR A 283 0.43 63.66 10.61
N ALA A 284 -0.03 64.41 9.62
CA ALA A 284 0.20 65.86 9.55
C ALA A 284 -0.63 66.59 10.59
N ILE A 285 -0.08 67.69 11.12
CA ILE A 285 -0.77 68.67 11.99
C ILE A 285 -0.95 69.98 11.22
N SER A 286 -2.16 70.47 11.19
CA SER A 286 -2.48 71.83 10.70
C SER A 286 -3.05 72.68 11.84
N TYR A 287 -2.74 73.97 11.86
CA TYR A 287 -3.17 74.91 12.89
C TYR A 287 -4.13 75.95 12.32
N GLU A 288 -5.20 76.18 13.02
CA GLU A 288 -6.09 77.32 12.83
C GLU A 288 -5.72 78.33 13.88
N LEU A 289 -4.92 79.36 13.52
CA LEU A 289 -4.31 80.27 14.51
C LEU A 289 -5.19 81.44 14.88
N ASN A 290 -6.29 81.74 14.15
CA ASN A 290 -7.21 82.87 14.46
C ASN A 290 -6.49 84.14 14.84
N ASP A 291 -5.59 84.66 14.00
CA ASP A 291 -4.70 85.81 14.17
C ASP A 291 -3.52 85.63 15.15
N GLY A 292 -3.36 84.43 15.75
CA GLY A 292 -2.17 84.05 16.52
C GLY A 292 -0.97 83.74 15.65
N ILE A 293 0.21 83.66 16.26
CA ILE A 293 1.46 83.23 15.60
C ILE A 293 2.11 82.06 16.38
N ILE A 294 2.75 81.16 15.70
CA ILE A 294 3.61 80.16 16.33
C ILE A 294 5.03 80.71 16.35
N ALA A 295 5.72 80.68 17.50
CA ALA A 295 7.11 81.07 17.61
C ALA A 295 8.03 80.31 16.70
N ASP A 296 9.09 80.92 16.23
CA ASP A 296 10.09 80.28 15.36
C ASP A 296 10.69 79.00 16.03
N GLY A 297 10.64 77.90 15.31
CA GLY A 297 11.16 76.62 15.79
C GLY A 297 10.19 75.78 16.62
N GLU A 298 8.99 76.30 16.97
CA GLU A 298 7.98 75.55 17.73
C GLU A 298 6.89 74.91 16.87
N ASN A 299 6.93 75.14 15.57
CA ASN A 299 5.93 74.60 14.64
C ASN A 299 6.08 73.09 14.46
N VAL A 300 5.23 72.31 15.12
CA VAL A 300 5.18 70.84 15.00
C VAL A 300 4.22 70.48 13.87
N THR A 301 4.75 70.03 12.75
CA THR A 301 3.98 69.76 11.51
C THR A 301 3.44 68.36 11.41
N SER A 302 3.85 67.47 12.30
CA SER A 302 3.40 66.04 12.28
C SER A 302 3.55 65.40 13.65
N TYR A 303 2.84 64.29 13.84
CA TYR A 303 3.04 63.39 14.97
C TYR A 303 3.05 61.93 14.52
N THR A 304 3.74 61.10 15.27
CA THR A 304 3.77 59.67 15.05
C THR A 304 2.76 58.96 15.96
N TYR A 305 1.98 58.03 15.40
CA TYR A 305 1.00 57.24 16.16
C TYR A 305 1.66 56.60 17.38
N GLY A 306 1.00 56.61 18.53
CA GLY A 306 1.49 56.06 19.79
C GLY A 306 2.60 56.86 20.49
N VAL A 307 3.20 57.84 19.83
CA VAL A 307 4.22 58.74 20.42
C VAL A 307 3.62 60.09 20.77
N GLY A 308 2.77 60.60 19.89
CA GLY A 308 2.18 61.91 20.02
C GLY A 308 3.14 63.08 19.64
N ALA A 309 2.75 64.28 19.94
CA ALA A 309 3.56 65.52 19.79
C ALA A 309 3.15 66.51 20.84
N THR A 310 4.11 67.32 21.29
CA THR A 310 3.81 68.51 22.14
C THR A 310 3.47 69.72 21.24
N LEU A 311 2.26 70.23 21.38
CA LEU A 311 1.82 71.42 20.59
C LEU A 311 2.39 72.70 21.15
N PRO A 312 2.66 73.66 20.28
CA PRO A 312 3.09 75.04 20.74
C PRO A 312 2.01 75.68 21.59
N THR A 313 2.43 76.45 22.59
CA THR A 313 1.54 77.14 23.54
C THR A 313 1.41 78.60 23.18
#